data_17208ab0a318aa1841ca4c0ceef4241d
#
_entry.id   17208ab0a318aa1841ca4c0ceef4241d
#
_cell.length_a   1.000
_cell.length_b   1.000
_cell.length_c   1.000
_cell.angle_alpha   90.00
_cell.angle_beta   90.00
_cell.angle_gamma   90.00
#
_symmetry.space_group_name_H-M   'P 1'
#
loop_
_entity.id
_entity.type
_entity.pdbx_description
1 polymer ?
#
loop_
_entity_poly.entity_id
_entity_poly.type
_entity_poly.pdbx_seq_one_letter_code
_entity_poly.pdbx_strand_id
1 'polypeptide(L)'
;MKKLFAVSDVHGHFKELNEALAKAGFDPGNEEHFFISCGDLFDRGTENLAVYEFVNGLERKILIRGNHEARLLEILEQGRIRSSDIVNGTDITIMEFFGKDSIDEDGRLKLSDEKNERKNERDIRHFIGLMLDYYETENYIFTHGWLPADFDAYRHWL
;
A
#
# COMPACT_ATOMS: atom_id res chain seq x y z
N MET A 1 -17.44 -11.72 -17.89
CA MET A 1 -16.01 -11.57 -18.30
C MET A 1 -15.31 -10.70 -17.26
N LYS A 2 -14.22 -11.21 -16.67
CA LYS A 2 -13.48 -10.48 -15.63
C LYS A 2 -13.00 -9.14 -16.14
N LYS A 3 -13.27 -8.07 -15.38
CA LYS A 3 -12.83 -6.70 -15.66
C LYS A 3 -11.82 -6.28 -14.61
N LEU A 4 -10.63 -5.89 -15.05
CA LEU A 4 -9.53 -5.45 -14.20
C LEU A 4 -9.51 -3.93 -14.12
N PHE A 5 -9.47 -3.39 -12.90
CA PHE A 5 -9.35 -1.96 -12.61
C PHE A 5 -8.00 -1.74 -11.95
N ALA A 6 -7.03 -1.28 -12.73
CA ALA A 6 -5.68 -1.08 -12.26
C ALA A 6 -5.42 0.40 -11.94
N VAL A 7 -4.77 0.64 -10.80
CA VAL A 7 -4.31 1.96 -10.35
C VAL A 7 -2.85 1.87 -9.88
N SER A 8 -2.16 2.98 -9.88
CA SER A 8 -0.80 3.12 -9.37
C SER A 8 -0.65 4.46 -8.65
N ASP A 9 0.30 4.53 -7.70
CA ASP A 9 0.73 5.78 -7.07
C ASP A 9 -0.44 6.58 -6.45
N VAL A 10 -1.29 5.91 -5.68
CA VAL A 10 -2.46 6.50 -5.00
C VAL A 10 -2.04 7.51 -3.94
N HIS A 11 -0.94 7.22 -3.23
CA HIS A 11 -0.29 8.14 -2.31
C HIS A 11 -1.24 8.83 -1.32
N GLY A 12 -2.10 8.07 -0.63
CA GLY A 12 -2.99 8.61 0.38
C GLY A 12 -4.05 9.59 -0.14
N HIS A 13 -4.37 9.57 -1.44
CA HIS A 13 -5.42 10.38 -2.06
C HIS A 13 -6.69 9.55 -2.27
N PHE A 14 -7.37 9.22 -1.17
CA PHE A 14 -8.54 8.33 -1.20
C PHE A 14 -9.71 8.92 -2.01
N LYS A 15 -9.95 10.21 -1.87
CA LYS A 15 -11.05 10.88 -2.57
C LYS A 15 -10.89 10.75 -4.09
N GLU A 16 -9.70 11.05 -4.60
CA GLU A 16 -9.37 10.97 -6.03
C GLU A 16 -9.43 9.51 -6.53
N LEU A 17 -8.94 8.56 -5.74
CA LEU A 17 -9.07 7.13 -6.04
C LEU A 17 -10.53 6.72 -6.20
N ASN A 18 -11.37 7.08 -5.24
CA ASN A 18 -12.78 6.71 -5.23
C ASN A 18 -13.54 7.35 -6.41
N GLU A 19 -13.27 8.63 -6.71
CA GLU A 19 -13.86 9.32 -7.87
C GLU A 19 -13.42 8.67 -9.20
N ALA A 20 -12.14 8.31 -9.34
CA ALA A 20 -11.62 7.65 -10.53
C ALA A 20 -12.24 6.25 -10.73
N LEU A 21 -12.34 5.46 -9.67
CA LEU A 21 -12.95 4.13 -9.70
C LEU A 21 -14.45 4.21 -10.05
N ALA A 22 -15.18 5.13 -9.43
CA ALA A 22 -16.59 5.35 -9.73
C ALA A 22 -16.80 5.76 -11.21
N LYS A 23 -15.98 6.68 -11.73
CA LYS A 23 -16.00 7.10 -13.12
C LYS A 23 -15.67 5.96 -14.08
N ALA A 24 -14.77 5.06 -13.70
CA ALA A 24 -14.43 3.87 -14.47
C ALA A 24 -15.53 2.78 -14.43
N GLY A 25 -16.52 2.92 -13.53
CA GLY A 25 -17.59 1.97 -13.32
C GLY A 25 -17.17 0.77 -12.47
N PHE A 26 -16.20 0.94 -11.56
CA PHE A 26 -15.85 -0.09 -10.59
C PHE A 26 -16.99 -0.26 -9.58
N ASP A 27 -17.37 -1.50 -9.35
CA ASP A 27 -18.33 -1.91 -8.33
C ASP A 27 -17.71 -3.03 -7.50
N PRO A 28 -17.38 -2.80 -6.22
CA PRO A 28 -16.76 -3.80 -5.35
C PRO A 28 -17.69 -5.01 -5.07
N GLY A 29 -19.02 -4.84 -5.23
CA GLY A 29 -20.00 -5.90 -5.10
C GLY A 29 -20.12 -6.80 -6.35
N ASN A 30 -19.59 -6.38 -7.49
CA ASN A 30 -19.65 -7.15 -8.72
C ASN A 30 -18.54 -8.24 -8.74
N GLU A 31 -18.93 -9.50 -8.82
CA GLU A 31 -18.01 -10.65 -8.80
C GLU A 31 -17.05 -10.71 -10.00
N GLU A 32 -17.35 -10.00 -11.09
CA GLU A 32 -16.47 -9.92 -12.25
C GLU A 32 -15.45 -8.79 -12.17
N HIS A 33 -15.56 -7.87 -11.17
CA HIS A 33 -14.65 -6.74 -11.00
C HIS A 33 -13.49 -7.08 -10.06
N PHE A 34 -12.27 -6.84 -10.53
CA PHE A 34 -11.04 -7.02 -9.77
C PHE A 34 -10.28 -5.72 -9.67
N PHE A 35 -9.91 -5.34 -8.46
CA PHE A 35 -9.04 -4.20 -8.20
C PHE A 35 -7.58 -4.64 -8.26
N ILE A 36 -6.73 -3.86 -8.94
CA ILE A 36 -5.28 -4.07 -8.96
C ILE A 36 -4.60 -2.78 -8.52
N SER A 37 -3.80 -2.84 -7.45
CA SER A 37 -2.86 -1.76 -7.12
C SER A 37 -1.48 -2.13 -7.62
N CYS A 38 -0.88 -1.24 -8.39
CA CYS A 38 0.51 -1.37 -8.83
C CYS A 38 1.50 -0.68 -7.87
N GLY A 39 1.17 -0.59 -6.57
CA GLY A 39 2.04 -0.07 -5.52
C GLY A 39 1.83 1.41 -5.23
N ASP A 40 2.54 1.88 -4.21
CA ASP A 40 2.55 3.24 -3.70
C ASP A 40 1.14 3.74 -3.32
N LEU A 41 0.48 2.97 -2.44
CA LEU A 41 -0.83 3.31 -1.88
C LEU A 41 -0.74 4.46 -0.87
N PHE A 42 0.38 4.54 -0.14
CA PHE A 42 0.56 5.40 1.02
C PHE A 42 1.55 6.53 0.77
N ASP A 43 1.71 7.39 1.79
CA ASP A 43 2.57 8.57 1.83
C ASP A 43 2.06 9.75 0.98
N ARG A 44 2.67 10.92 1.15
CA ARG A 44 2.37 12.20 0.47
C ARG A 44 1.00 12.79 0.79
N GLY A 45 -0.08 12.05 0.62
CA GLY A 45 -1.44 12.47 0.96
C GLY A 45 -1.77 12.32 2.44
N THR A 46 -2.99 12.67 2.80
CA THR A 46 -3.49 12.73 4.19
C THR A 46 -4.71 11.84 4.43
N GLU A 47 -4.94 10.86 3.57
CA GLU A 47 -6.06 9.91 3.67
C GLU A 47 -5.54 8.45 3.59
N ASN A 48 -4.34 8.20 4.14
CA ASN A 48 -3.67 6.89 4.06
C ASN A 48 -4.47 5.79 4.77
N LEU A 49 -5.05 6.12 5.94
CA LEU A 49 -5.91 5.18 6.66
C LEU A 49 -7.16 4.84 5.85
N ALA A 50 -7.78 5.82 5.20
CA ALA A 50 -8.95 5.59 4.37
C ALA A 50 -8.64 4.73 3.13
N VAL A 51 -7.47 4.95 2.48
CA VAL A 51 -6.97 4.08 1.40
C VAL A 51 -6.78 2.65 1.91
N TYR A 52 -6.12 2.48 3.07
CA TYR A 52 -5.92 1.16 3.67
C TYR A 52 -7.26 0.45 3.95
N GLU A 53 -8.19 1.12 4.63
CA GLU A 53 -9.48 0.53 4.99
C GLU A 53 -10.28 0.11 3.76
N PHE A 54 -10.33 0.96 2.75
CA PHE A 54 -11.01 0.67 1.49
C PHE A 54 -10.37 -0.53 0.79
N VAL A 55 -9.07 -0.47 0.54
CA VAL A 55 -8.37 -1.54 -0.20
C VAL A 55 -8.37 -2.84 0.58
N ASN A 56 -8.17 -2.79 1.91
CA ASN A 56 -8.21 -3.99 2.76
C ASN A 56 -9.59 -4.65 2.76
N GLY A 57 -10.66 -3.87 2.70
CA GLY A 57 -12.05 -4.34 2.66
C GLY A 57 -12.47 -4.99 1.33
N LEU A 58 -11.72 -4.79 0.24
CA LEU A 58 -12.04 -5.42 -1.04
C LEU A 58 -11.81 -6.93 -1.00
N GLU A 59 -12.77 -7.71 -1.42
CA GLU A 59 -12.64 -9.19 -1.53
C GLU A 59 -11.76 -9.60 -2.71
N ARG A 60 -11.92 -8.92 -3.84
CA ARG A 60 -11.25 -9.24 -5.11
C ARG A 60 -10.23 -8.18 -5.44
N LYS A 61 -9.03 -8.39 -4.93
CA LYS A 61 -7.90 -7.47 -5.12
C LYS A 61 -6.61 -8.22 -5.41
N ILE A 62 -5.74 -7.55 -6.13
CA ILE A 62 -4.34 -7.93 -6.35
C ILE A 62 -3.53 -6.69 -5.96
N LEU A 63 -2.58 -6.87 -5.07
CA LEU A 63 -1.77 -5.79 -4.54
C LEU A 63 -0.31 -6.05 -4.88
N ILE A 64 0.29 -5.12 -5.58
CA ILE A 64 1.71 -5.12 -5.90
C ILE A 64 2.39 -4.13 -4.96
N ARG A 65 3.51 -4.52 -4.41
CA ARG A 65 4.26 -3.73 -3.46
C ARG A 65 5.06 -2.65 -4.17
N GLY A 66 4.84 -1.40 -3.76
CA GLY A 66 5.66 -0.26 -4.17
C GLY A 66 6.85 -0.05 -3.25
N ASN A 67 7.71 0.90 -3.60
CA ASN A 67 8.84 1.26 -2.76
C ASN A 67 8.41 1.97 -1.47
N HIS A 68 7.26 2.65 -1.45
CA HIS A 68 6.72 3.27 -0.24
C HIS A 68 6.25 2.22 0.78
N GLU A 69 5.57 1.17 0.36
CA GLU A 69 5.20 0.05 1.24
C GLU A 69 6.43 -0.69 1.77
N ALA A 70 7.42 -0.95 0.91
CA ALA A 70 8.68 -1.58 1.33
C ALA A 70 9.41 -0.72 2.37
N ARG A 71 9.44 0.61 2.16
CA ARG A 71 10.05 1.55 3.09
C ARG A 71 9.31 1.62 4.42
N LEU A 72 7.97 1.60 4.40
CA LEU A 72 7.17 1.58 5.62
C LEU A 72 7.45 0.33 6.47
N LEU A 73 7.57 -0.86 5.86
CA LEU A 73 7.99 -2.07 6.58
C LEU A 73 9.36 -1.91 7.22
N GLU A 74 10.34 -1.39 6.48
CA GLU A 74 11.69 -1.15 7.00
C GLU A 74 11.67 -0.20 8.20
N ILE A 75 10.88 0.88 8.14
CA ILE A 75 10.73 1.84 9.24
C ILE A 75 10.12 1.17 10.48
N LEU A 76 9.06 0.38 10.29
CA LEU A 76 8.45 -0.38 11.38
C LEU A 76 9.45 -1.36 12.02
N GLU A 77 10.32 -1.99 11.23
CA GLU A 77 11.36 -2.90 11.74
C GLU A 77 12.47 -2.17 12.49
N GLN A 78 12.93 -1.03 11.95
CA GLN A 78 14.00 -0.24 12.56
C GLN A 78 13.53 0.60 13.76
N GLY A 79 12.22 0.82 13.89
CA GLY A 79 11.63 1.68 14.92
C GLY A 79 12.00 3.15 14.78
N ARG A 80 12.34 3.61 13.57
CA ARG A 80 12.80 4.99 13.34
C ARG A 80 12.54 5.48 11.93
N ILE A 81 12.14 6.77 11.82
CA ILE A 81 12.08 7.53 10.55
C ILE A 81 13.33 8.39 10.34
N ARG A 82 13.60 8.75 9.10
CA ARG A 82 14.67 9.66 8.67
C ARG A 82 14.05 10.93 8.07
N SER A 83 14.86 11.97 7.89
CA SER A 83 14.41 13.22 7.25
C SER A 83 13.84 13.00 5.84
N SER A 84 14.37 12.04 5.08
CA SER A 84 13.85 11.67 3.77
C SER A 84 12.43 11.10 3.83
N ASP A 85 12.09 10.39 4.90
CA ASP A 85 10.77 9.79 5.10
C ASP A 85 9.73 10.88 5.40
N ILE A 86 10.12 11.90 6.16
CA ILE A 86 9.29 13.10 6.41
C ILE A 86 9.01 13.85 5.10
N VAL A 87 10.02 14.04 4.26
CA VAL A 87 9.85 14.69 2.95
C VAL A 87 8.88 13.91 2.05
N ASN A 88 8.84 12.61 2.20
CA ASN A 88 7.91 11.73 1.49
C ASN A 88 6.53 11.64 2.14
N GLY A 89 6.31 12.23 3.32
CA GLY A 89 5.02 12.18 4.03
C GLY A 89 4.78 10.86 4.79
N THR A 90 5.81 10.03 4.99
CA THR A 90 5.67 8.76 5.71
C THR A 90 5.37 8.99 7.20
N ASP A 91 5.79 10.11 7.76
CA ASP A 91 5.41 10.54 9.11
C ASP A 91 3.90 10.73 9.23
N ILE A 92 3.23 11.30 8.22
CA ILE A 92 1.78 11.45 8.17
C ILE A 92 1.12 10.07 8.15
N THR A 93 1.60 9.16 7.30
CA THR A 93 1.11 7.77 7.22
C THR A 93 1.19 7.07 8.57
N ILE A 94 2.34 7.18 9.26
CA ILE A 94 2.55 6.57 10.58
C ILE A 94 1.60 7.18 11.62
N MET A 95 1.44 8.51 11.64
CA MET A 95 0.53 9.18 12.56
C MET A 95 -0.95 8.85 12.30
N GLU A 96 -1.35 8.64 11.04
CA GLU A 96 -2.70 8.18 10.72
C GLU A 96 -2.95 6.74 11.19
N PHE A 97 -1.96 5.86 11.06
CA PHE A 97 -2.11 4.45 11.45
C PHE A 97 -1.97 4.21 12.95
N PHE A 98 -1.07 4.92 13.62
CA PHE A 98 -0.66 4.60 14.99
C PHE A 98 -0.91 5.74 16.01
N GLY A 99 -1.48 6.85 15.56
CA GLY A 99 -1.77 8.01 16.41
C GLY A 99 -0.73 9.12 16.31
N LYS A 100 -1.14 10.32 16.72
CA LYS A 100 -0.34 11.55 16.56
C LYS A 100 0.98 11.55 17.34
N ASP A 101 1.04 10.81 18.44
CA ASP A 101 2.21 10.74 19.32
C ASP A 101 3.12 9.54 19.00
N SER A 102 2.88 8.86 17.88
CA SER A 102 3.61 7.65 17.47
C SER A 102 5.06 7.89 17.03
N ILE A 103 5.48 9.16 16.88
CA ILE A 103 6.86 9.53 16.53
C ILE A 103 7.35 10.56 17.56
N ASP A 104 8.55 10.36 18.12
CA ASP A 104 9.18 11.34 19.01
C ASP A 104 10.03 12.37 18.27
N GLU A 105 10.57 13.34 19.05
CA GLU A 105 11.41 14.43 18.54
C GLU A 105 12.72 13.93 17.87
N ASP A 106 13.17 12.73 18.24
CA ASP A 106 14.35 12.08 17.65
C ASP A 106 14.01 11.23 16.42
N GLY A 107 12.73 11.18 16.02
CA GLY A 107 12.24 10.35 14.91
C GLY A 107 12.10 8.86 15.25
N ARG A 108 12.07 8.49 16.54
CA ARG A 108 11.84 7.11 16.96
C ARG A 108 10.34 6.84 17.04
N LEU A 109 9.94 5.64 16.64
CA LEU A 109 8.58 5.20 16.80
C LEU A 109 8.27 4.93 18.28
N LYS A 110 7.20 5.53 18.77
CA LYS A 110 6.58 5.27 20.06
C LYS A 110 5.27 4.55 19.83
N LEU A 111 5.36 3.30 19.42
CA LEU A 111 4.17 2.47 19.32
C LEU A 111 3.80 2.07 20.75
N SER A 112 2.68 2.54 21.26
CA SER A 112 2.28 2.29 22.65
C SER A 112 1.96 0.82 22.86
N ASP A 113 2.08 0.39 24.14
CA ASP A 113 1.68 -0.97 24.55
C ASP A 113 0.15 -1.17 24.58
N GLU A 114 -0.62 -0.16 24.19
CA GLU A 114 -2.06 -0.25 24.11
C GLU A 114 -2.48 -1.22 23.01
N LYS A 115 -3.39 -2.13 23.36
CA LYS A 115 -3.80 -3.26 22.51
C LYS A 115 -4.25 -2.86 21.10
N ASN A 116 -4.72 -1.63 20.91
CA ASN A 116 -5.22 -1.13 19.62
C ASN A 116 -4.09 -0.74 18.65
N GLU A 117 -3.01 -0.10 19.15
CA GLU A 117 -1.88 0.32 18.30
C GLU A 117 -1.04 -0.87 17.85
N ARG A 118 -0.77 -1.83 18.75
CA ARG A 118 -0.10 -3.09 18.38
C ARG A 118 -0.90 -3.92 17.38
N LYS A 119 -2.22 -3.88 17.45
CA LYS A 119 -3.07 -4.53 16.47
C LYS A 119 -2.91 -3.88 15.09
N ASN A 120 -2.91 -2.56 15.03
CA ASN A 120 -2.76 -1.82 13.78
C ASN A 120 -1.38 -2.07 13.13
N GLU A 121 -0.27 -2.09 13.90
CA GLU A 121 1.05 -2.43 13.38
C GLU A 121 1.08 -3.82 12.75
N ARG A 122 0.57 -4.81 13.46
CA ARG A 122 0.52 -6.18 12.95
C ARG A 122 -0.33 -6.29 11.70
N ASP A 123 -1.48 -5.59 11.67
CA ASP A 123 -2.40 -5.63 10.54
C ASP A 123 -1.76 -4.95 9.31
N ILE A 124 -1.05 -3.82 9.49
CA ILE A 124 -0.31 -3.14 8.43
C ILE A 124 0.84 -4.00 7.90
N ARG A 125 1.64 -4.59 8.79
CA ARG A 125 2.73 -5.52 8.39
C ARG A 125 2.17 -6.71 7.61
N HIS A 126 1.07 -7.27 8.06
CA HIS A 126 0.42 -8.40 7.38
C HIS A 126 -0.10 -7.97 6.00
N PHE A 127 -0.79 -6.84 5.92
CA PHE A 127 -1.32 -6.29 4.66
C PHE A 127 -0.21 -6.09 3.62
N ILE A 128 0.90 -5.44 4.01
CA ILE A 128 2.03 -5.22 3.09
C ILE A 128 2.75 -6.54 2.78
N GLY A 129 2.85 -7.44 3.76
CA GLY A 129 3.49 -8.74 3.60
C GLY A 129 2.77 -9.66 2.60
N LEU A 130 1.49 -9.42 2.32
CA LEU A 130 0.71 -10.15 1.32
C LEU A 130 0.86 -9.56 -0.10
N MET A 131 1.50 -8.41 -0.26
CA MET A 131 1.68 -7.78 -1.56
C MET A 131 2.70 -8.54 -2.40
N LEU A 132 2.42 -8.64 -3.68
CA LEU A 132 3.24 -9.31 -4.68
C LEU A 132 4.31 -8.35 -5.23
N ASP A 133 5.37 -8.89 -5.80
CA ASP A 133 6.35 -8.10 -6.55
C ASP A 133 5.85 -7.78 -7.98
N TYR A 134 5.07 -8.67 -8.55
CA TYR A 134 4.37 -8.48 -9.82
C TYR A 134 3.14 -9.40 -9.92
N TYR A 135 2.29 -9.13 -10.88
CA TYR A 135 1.18 -10.01 -11.26
C TYR A 135 1.08 -10.13 -12.78
N GLU A 136 0.93 -11.35 -13.28
CA GLU A 136 0.88 -11.65 -14.70
C GLU A 136 -0.49 -12.23 -15.09
N THR A 137 -1.00 -11.77 -16.22
CA THR A 137 -2.14 -12.33 -16.94
C THR A 137 -1.69 -12.81 -18.31
N GLU A 138 -2.58 -13.40 -19.08
CA GLU A 138 -2.28 -13.81 -20.47
C GLU A 138 -1.72 -12.66 -21.34
N ASN A 139 -2.17 -11.42 -21.12
CA ASN A 139 -1.87 -10.27 -21.98
C ASN A 139 -1.13 -9.12 -21.29
N TYR A 140 -1.00 -9.12 -19.95
CA TYR A 140 -0.46 -8.01 -19.18
C TYR A 140 0.41 -8.49 -18.03
N ILE A 141 1.46 -7.74 -17.76
CA ILE A 141 2.26 -7.84 -16.54
C ILE A 141 2.06 -6.53 -15.78
N PHE A 142 1.62 -6.64 -14.53
CA PHE A 142 1.47 -5.52 -13.60
C PHE A 142 2.65 -5.51 -12.65
N THR A 143 3.33 -4.38 -12.53
CA THR A 143 4.48 -4.17 -11.65
C THR A 143 4.53 -2.71 -11.22
N HIS A 144 5.15 -2.42 -10.07
CA HIS A 144 5.34 -1.03 -9.65
C HIS A 144 6.50 -0.36 -10.36
N GLY A 145 7.56 -1.06 -10.63
CA GLY A 145 8.78 -0.48 -11.20
C GLY A 145 9.27 -1.22 -12.44
N TRP A 146 10.58 -1.39 -12.50
CA TRP A 146 11.24 -2.08 -13.61
C TRP A 146 10.99 -3.58 -13.58
N LEU A 147 10.84 -4.13 -14.79
CA LEU A 147 11.07 -5.55 -15.01
C LEU A 147 12.55 -5.74 -15.36
N PRO A 148 13.26 -6.74 -14.78
CA PRO A 148 14.62 -7.08 -15.20
C PRO A 148 14.66 -7.38 -16.69
N ALA A 149 15.78 -7.09 -17.36
CA ALA A 149 15.96 -7.39 -18.79
C ALA A 149 15.84 -8.91 -19.10
N ASP A 150 16.12 -9.74 -18.10
CA ASP A 150 16.00 -11.20 -18.12
C ASP A 150 14.79 -11.69 -17.32
N PHE A 151 13.69 -10.94 -17.35
CA PHE A 151 12.47 -11.24 -16.57
C PHE A 151 11.97 -12.67 -16.77
N ASP A 152 12.07 -13.21 -17.98
CA ASP A 152 11.70 -14.61 -18.26
C ASP A 152 12.55 -15.62 -17.47
N ALA A 153 13.82 -15.33 -17.22
CA ALA A 153 14.65 -16.13 -16.34
C ALA A 153 14.30 -15.89 -14.86
N TYR A 154 14.01 -14.65 -14.48
CA TYR A 154 13.68 -14.26 -13.10
C TYR A 154 12.38 -14.89 -12.60
N ARG A 155 11.31 -14.93 -13.40
CA ARG A 155 10.02 -15.50 -13.01
C ARG A 155 10.04 -17.00 -12.75
N HIS A 156 11.10 -17.72 -13.19
CA HIS A 156 11.27 -19.14 -12.88
C HIS A 156 11.88 -19.40 -11.48
N TRP A 157 12.33 -18.35 -10.77
CA TRP A 157 12.94 -18.44 -9.44
C TRP A 157 11.98 -18.00 -8.31
N LEU A 158 10.81 -17.47 -8.63
CA LEU A 158 9.74 -17.07 -7.70
C LEU A 158 8.63 -18.11 -7.64
#